data_616ad61cb00b21e9aa9c15586796c64c
#
_entry.id   616ad61cb00b21e9aa9c15586796c64c
#
_cell.length_a   1.000
_cell.length_b   1.000
_cell.length_c   1.000
_cell.angle_alpha   90.00
_cell.angle_beta   90.00
_cell.angle_gamma   90.00
#
_symmetry.space_group_name_H-M   'P 1'
#
loop_
_entity.id
_entity.type
_entity.pdbx_description
1 polymer ?
#
loop_
_entity_poly.entity_id
_entity_poly.type
_entity_poly.pdbx_seq_one_letter_code
_entity_poly.pdbx_strand_id
1 'polypeptide(L)'
;MKTYLVTGAAGFIGANYIKYILAKHNDIKVVILNAFTYAGNLGTIAKDIDNERCVFIKGDICSRDVVDGLFAEYRFDYVVNFAAESHVDRSIENPQLFLITNILGTQNLLDCARRAWVMGKDEQGYPTWRKGVRYHQVSTDEVYGSLGAEGYFTETTPLCPHSTYSASKTSADMVVMAYHDTYKMPVTITRCSNNYGPYHFPEKLITLIIKNMLEGKHLPVYGDGSNVRDWLYVEDHCKAIDLVVREGKDGEVYNVGGHNEKTNLEIVKLTISTIHRLMAENPEYRQVLKKKVKDENGNISIDWI
;
A
#
# COMPACT_ATOMS: atom_id res chain seq x y z
N MET A 1 -20.82 7.90 14.18
CA MET A 1 -19.52 7.17 14.09
C MET A 1 -19.48 6.47 12.75
N LYS A 2 -18.43 6.68 11.95
CA LYS A 2 -18.23 5.99 10.65
C LYS A 2 -17.47 4.68 10.85
N THR A 3 -17.89 3.62 10.18
CA THR A 3 -17.24 2.30 10.28
C THR A 3 -16.47 1.99 8.99
N TYR A 4 -15.18 1.70 9.15
CA TYR A 4 -14.24 1.38 8.07
C TYR A 4 -13.95 -0.13 8.07
N LEU A 5 -14.00 -0.77 6.90
CA LEU A 5 -13.31 -2.02 6.64
C LEU A 5 -11.97 -1.67 5.98
N VAL A 6 -10.86 -2.03 6.64
CA VAL A 6 -9.51 -1.82 6.10
C VAL A 6 -8.85 -3.17 5.90
N THR A 7 -8.64 -3.54 4.66
CA THR A 7 -8.00 -4.84 4.33
C THR A 7 -6.49 -4.65 4.17
N GLY A 8 -5.70 -5.67 4.46
CA GLY A 8 -4.24 -5.59 4.32
C GLY A 8 -3.53 -4.67 5.31
N ALA A 9 -4.20 -4.28 6.40
CA ALA A 9 -3.69 -3.28 7.36
C ALA A 9 -2.48 -3.75 8.20
N ALA A 10 -2.13 -5.04 8.22
CA ALA A 10 -0.89 -5.50 8.82
C ALA A 10 0.35 -5.36 7.89
N GLY A 11 0.14 -4.90 6.66
CA GLY A 11 1.20 -4.52 5.73
C GLY A 11 1.72 -3.11 5.98
N PHE A 12 2.75 -2.70 5.22
CA PHE A 12 3.46 -1.43 5.40
C PHE A 12 2.55 -0.19 5.33
N ILE A 13 1.89 0.03 4.20
CA ILE A 13 1.07 1.24 4.00
C ILE A 13 -0.19 1.18 4.88
N GLY A 14 -0.84 0.02 4.93
CA GLY A 14 -2.06 -0.18 5.71
C GLY A 14 -1.84 0.05 7.22
N ALA A 15 -0.71 -0.38 7.79
CA ALA A 15 -0.38 -0.13 9.20
C ALA A 15 -0.21 1.37 9.50
N ASN A 16 0.48 2.10 8.63
CA ASN A 16 0.60 3.56 8.76
C ASN A 16 -0.76 4.25 8.62
N TYR A 17 -1.60 3.79 7.69
CA TYR A 17 -2.95 4.33 7.51
C TYR A 17 -3.83 4.14 8.75
N ILE A 18 -3.84 2.94 9.37
CA ILE A 18 -4.59 2.70 10.61
C ILE A 18 -4.14 3.66 11.72
N LYS A 19 -2.83 3.79 11.94
CA LYS A 19 -2.27 4.73 12.94
C LYS A 19 -2.71 6.16 12.67
N TYR A 20 -2.61 6.59 11.42
CA TYR A 20 -2.96 7.93 11.02
C TYR A 20 -4.45 8.24 11.24
N ILE A 21 -5.37 7.39 10.75
CA ILE A 21 -6.81 7.67 10.87
C ILE A 21 -7.34 7.56 12.30
N LEU A 22 -6.82 6.62 13.11
CA LEU A 22 -7.18 6.49 14.52
C LEU A 22 -6.70 7.67 15.37
N ALA A 23 -5.54 8.25 15.02
CA ALA A 23 -5.03 9.45 15.67
C ALA A 23 -5.79 10.72 15.25
N LYS A 24 -6.16 10.81 13.95
CA LYS A 24 -6.80 12.00 13.37
C LYS A 24 -8.30 12.09 13.68
N HIS A 25 -9.01 10.96 13.71
CA HIS A 25 -10.47 10.91 13.83
C HIS A 25 -10.89 10.17 15.09
N ASN A 26 -11.71 10.83 15.94
CA ASN A 26 -12.22 10.25 17.18
C ASN A 26 -13.57 9.55 17.02
N ASP A 27 -14.27 9.81 15.92
CA ASP A 27 -15.64 9.37 15.65
C ASP A 27 -15.71 8.20 14.64
N ILE A 28 -14.64 7.41 14.55
CA ILE A 28 -14.55 6.27 13.64
C ILE A 28 -14.39 4.94 14.38
N LYS A 29 -14.85 3.87 13.77
CA LYS A 29 -14.54 2.47 14.11
C LYS A 29 -13.84 1.81 12.91
N VAL A 30 -12.80 1.07 13.17
CA VAL A 30 -12.01 0.37 12.15
C VAL A 30 -12.10 -1.14 12.39
N VAL A 31 -12.49 -1.87 11.36
CA VAL A 31 -12.43 -3.34 11.33
C VAL A 31 -11.34 -3.71 10.32
N ILE A 32 -10.32 -4.39 10.79
CA ILE A 32 -9.18 -4.83 9.99
C ILE A 32 -9.43 -6.27 9.53
N LEU A 33 -9.31 -6.52 8.24
CA LEU A 33 -9.24 -7.86 7.67
C LEU A 33 -7.85 -8.10 7.08
N ASN A 34 -7.13 -9.13 7.57
CA ASN A 34 -5.81 -9.46 7.06
C ASN A 34 -5.54 -10.97 7.08
N ALA A 35 -5.03 -11.49 5.96
CA ALA A 35 -4.72 -12.92 5.82
C ALA A 35 -3.40 -13.32 6.47
N PHE A 36 -2.51 -12.37 6.82
CA PHE A 36 -1.14 -12.61 7.27
C PHE A 36 -0.33 -13.45 6.28
N THR A 37 -0.28 -12.99 5.04
CA THR A 37 0.69 -13.48 4.08
C THR A 37 2.10 -13.03 4.46
N TYR A 38 3.07 -13.23 3.61
CA TYR A 38 4.49 -13.02 3.90
C TYR A 38 4.87 -11.62 4.46
N ALA A 39 4.16 -10.57 4.09
CA ALA A 39 4.45 -9.18 4.49
C ALA A 39 3.61 -8.68 5.67
N GLY A 40 2.65 -9.47 6.14
CA GLY A 40 1.79 -9.10 7.26
C GLY A 40 2.49 -9.31 8.61
N ASN A 41 2.60 -8.26 9.40
CA ASN A 41 3.19 -8.33 10.74
C ASN A 41 2.25 -7.73 11.79
N LEU A 42 1.73 -8.61 12.67
CA LEU A 42 0.82 -8.18 13.74
C LEU A 42 1.50 -7.18 14.70
N GLY A 43 2.82 -7.31 14.91
CA GLY A 43 3.58 -6.41 15.79
C GLY A 43 3.52 -4.95 15.36
N THR A 44 3.30 -4.65 14.06
CA THR A 44 3.20 -3.28 13.57
C THR A 44 1.93 -2.56 14.02
N ILE A 45 0.84 -3.32 14.22
CA ILE A 45 -0.49 -2.79 14.60
C ILE A 45 -0.94 -3.24 16.00
N ALA A 46 -0.11 -3.99 16.73
CA ALA A 46 -0.50 -4.60 18.00
C ALA A 46 -1.05 -3.58 19.03
N LYS A 47 -0.42 -2.39 19.11
CA LYS A 47 -0.89 -1.31 19.99
C LYS A 47 -2.17 -0.63 19.51
N ASP A 48 -2.46 -0.69 18.21
CA ASP A 48 -3.62 -0.04 17.60
C ASP A 48 -4.86 -0.92 17.74
N ILE A 49 -4.70 -2.25 17.70
CA ILE A 49 -5.80 -3.21 17.90
C ILE A 49 -6.21 -3.38 19.36
N ASP A 50 -5.39 -2.95 20.32
CA ASP A 50 -5.74 -2.85 21.74
C ASP A 50 -6.54 -1.57 22.04
N ASN A 51 -7.49 -1.26 21.17
CA ASN A 51 -8.31 -0.06 21.21
C ASN A 51 -9.76 -0.44 20.88
N GLU A 52 -10.71 0.00 21.70
CA GLU A 52 -12.16 -0.28 21.52
C GLU A 52 -12.70 0.13 20.14
N ARG A 53 -12.03 1.07 19.47
CA ARG A 53 -12.36 1.54 18.12
C ARG A 53 -11.74 0.71 16.99
N CYS A 54 -10.88 -0.27 17.31
CA CYS A 54 -10.17 -1.07 16.33
C CYS A 54 -10.37 -2.56 16.59
N VAL A 55 -10.97 -3.26 15.64
CA VAL A 55 -11.21 -4.70 15.70
C VAL A 55 -10.34 -5.40 14.65
N PHE A 56 -9.63 -6.44 15.05
CA PHE A 56 -8.81 -7.23 14.15
C PHE A 56 -9.45 -8.59 13.84
N ILE A 57 -9.54 -8.93 12.56
CA ILE A 57 -10.06 -10.22 12.07
C ILE A 57 -9.05 -10.84 11.11
N LYS A 58 -8.63 -12.07 11.43
CA LYS A 58 -7.80 -12.86 10.53
C LYS A 58 -8.66 -13.49 9.45
N GLY A 59 -8.38 -13.19 8.19
CA GLY A 59 -9.11 -13.77 7.06
C GLY A 59 -8.61 -13.26 5.72
N ASP A 60 -9.01 -13.92 4.66
CA ASP A 60 -8.63 -13.64 3.28
C ASP A 60 -9.79 -12.93 2.55
N ILE A 61 -9.47 -11.87 1.81
CA ILE A 61 -10.45 -11.16 0.96
C ILE A 61 -11.03 -12.07 -0.15
N CYS A 62 -10.33 -13.14 -0.50
CA CYS A 62 -10.80 -14.13 -1.46
C CYS A 62 -11.86 -15.08 -0.87
N SER A 63 -11.95 -15.19 0.45
CA SER A 63 -12.95 -16.02 1.11
C SER A 63 -14.30 -15.33 1.15
N ARG A 64 -15.24 -15.84 0.34
CA ARG A 64 -16.61 -15.30 0.25
C ARG A 64 -17.29 -15.29 1.62
N ASP A 65 -17.22 -16.40 2.32
CA ASP A 65 -17.91 -16.58 3.61
C ASP A 65 -17.39 -15.63 4.67
N VAL A 66 -16.07 -15.38 4.69
CA VAL A 66 -15.45 -14.44 5.62
C VAL A 66 -15.93 -13.02 5.35
N VAL A 67 -15.89 -12.59 4.08
CA VAL A 67 -16.27 -11.22 3.71
C VAL A 67 -17.78 -11.02 3.90
N ASP A 68 -18.62 -11.98 3.51
CA ASP A 68 -20.07 -11.92 3.73
C ASP A 68 -20.40 -11.86 5.23
N GLY A 69 -19.72 -12.66 6.07
CA GLY A 69 -19.86 -12.61 7.52
C GLY A 69 -19.56 -11.24 8.10
N LEU A 70 -18.49 -10.58 7.62
CA LEU A 70 -18.14 -9.22 8.05
C LEU A 70 -19.23 -8.19 7.68
N PHE A 71 -19.77 -8.24 6.47
CA PHE A 71 -20.83 -7.34 6.05
C PHE A 71 -22.19 -7.64 6.73
N ALA A 72 -22.38 -8.86 7.24
CA ALA A 72 -23.54 -9.19 8.06
C ALA A 72 -23.39 -8.67 9.50
N GLU A 73 -22.18 -8.71 10.07
CA GLU A 73 -21.90 -8.26 11.44
C GLU A 73 -21.73 -6.75 11.56
N TYR A 74 -21.06 -6.14 10.58
CA TYR A 74 -20.72 -4.71 10.63
C TYR A 74 -21.38 -3.91 9.51
N ARG A 75 -21.89 -2.74 9.85
CA ARG A 75 -22.43 -1.78 8.87
C ARG A 75 -21.34 -0.85 8.39
N PHE A 76 -20.54 -1.29 7.42
CA PHE A 76 -19.43 -0.49 6.89
C PHE A 76 -19.92 0.72 6.08
N ASP A 77 -19.34 1.89 6.35
CA ASP A 77 -19.48 3.09 5.53
C ASP A 77 -18.39 3.17 4.47
N TYR A 78 -17.16 2.80 4.85
CA TYR A 78 -16.01 2.81 3.95
C TYR A 78 -15.34 1.45 3.89
N VAL A 79 -14.93 1.07 2.69
CA VAL A 79 -14.03 -0.07 2.44
C VAL A 79 -12.76 0.49 1.84
N VAL A 80 -11.61 0.31 2.49
CA VAL A 80 -10.30 0.74 2.00
C VAL A 80 -9.44 -0.50 1.78
N ASN A 81 -9.20 -0.82 0.51
CA ASN A 81 -8.54 -2.05 0.11
C ASN A 81 -7.04 -1.85 -0.10
N PHE A 82 -6.23 -2.23 0.90
CA PHE A 82 -4.78 -2.36 0.78
C PHE A 82 -4.35 -3.82 0.52
N ALA A 83 -5.23 -4.79 0.70
CA ALA A 83 -4.89 -6.19 0.53
C ALA A 83 -4.49 -6.48 -0.92
N ALA A 84 -3.24 -6.90 -1.10
CA ALA A 84 -2.67 -7.26 -2.39
C ALA A 84 -1.41 -8.09 -2.21
N GLU A 85 -1.12 -8.97 -3.14
CA GLU A 85 0.24 -9.43 -3.39
C GLU A 85 0.99 -8.34 -4.16
N SER A 86 2.22 -7.96 -3.72
CA SER A 86 2.83 -6.70 -4.16
C SER A 86 4.31 -6.76 -4.55
N HIS A 87 4.93 -7.93 -4.67
CA HIS A 87 6.34 -8.07 -5.02
C HIS A 87 6.50 -8.57 -6.46
N VAL A 88 7.17 -7.77 -7.32
CA VAL A 88 7.32 -8.09 -8.76
C VAL A 88 8.00 -9.45 -8.96
N ASP A 89 9.14 -9.73 -8.31
CA ASP A 89 9.85 -11.00 -8.48
C ASP A 89 8.99 -12.20 -8.08
N ARG A 90 8.25 -12.09 -6.97
CA ARG A 90 7.29 -13.11 -6.53
C ARG A 90 6.13 -13.29 -7.53
N SER A 91 5.76 -12.24 -8.25
CA SER A 91 4.72 -12.32 -9.28
C SER A 91 5.19 -13.12 -10.50
N ILE A 92 6.50 -13.18 -10.73
CA ILE A 92 7.10 -14.03 -11.77
C ILE A 92 7.08 -15.50 -11.33
N GLU A 93 7.39 -15.76 -10.06
CA GLU A 93 7.43 -17.11 -9.51
C GLU A 93 6.03 -17.73 -9.34
N ASN A 94 5.06 -16.95 -8.90
CA ASN A 94 3.68 -17.42 -8.66
C ASN A 94 2.64 -16.40 -9.17
N PRO A 95 2.46 -16.26 -10.48
CA PRO A 95 1.56 -15.29 -11.07
C PRO A 95 0.09 -15.52 -10.70
N GLN A 96 -0.34 -16.77 -10.54
CA GLN A 96 -1.72 -17.13 -10.23
C GLN A 96 -2.17 -16.55 -8.89
N LEU A 97 -1.30 -16.54 -7.88
CA LEU A 97 -1.61 -15.96 -6.56
C LEU A 97 -1.95 -14.47 -6.69
N PHE A 98 -1.23 -13.73 -7.53
CA PHE A 98 -1.49 -12.30 -7.77
C PHE A 98 -2.83 -12.07 -8.46
N LEU A 99 -3.19 -12.91 -9.43
CA LEU A 99 -4.48 -12.81 -10.11
C LEU A 99 -5.65 -13.10 -9.15
N ILE A 100 -5.52 -14.16 -8.34
CA ILE A 100 -6.54 -14.53 -7.36
C ILE A 100 -6.70 -13.42 -6.31
N THR A 101 -5.61 -13.01 -5.66
CA THR A 101 -5.70 -12.03 -4.57
C THR A 101 -6.11 -10.66 -5.08
N ASN A 102 -5.41 -10.14 -6.10
CA ASN A 102 -5.57 -8.74 -6.50
C ASN A 102 -6.84 -8.52 -7.32
N ILE A 103 -7.27 -9.49 -8.13
CA ILE A 103 -8.45 -9.34 -8.99
C ILE A 103 -9.68 -9.94 -8.32
N LEU A 104 -9.66 -11.25 -8.04
CA LEU A 104 -10.85 -11.93 -7.50
C LEU A 104 -11.16 -11.50 -6.07
N GLY A 105 -10.13 -11.27 -5.24
CA GLY A 105 -10.32 -10.72 -3.90
C GLY A 105 -10.93 -9.30 -3.93
N THR A 106 -10.46 -8.43 -4.84
CA THR A 106 -11.05 -7.10 -5.05
C THR A 106 -12.51 -7.21 -5.51
N GLN A 107 -12.80 -8.08 -6.49
CA GLN A 107 -14.17 -8.30 -6.97
C GLN A 107 -15.09 -8.82 -5.84
N ASN A 108 -14.61 -9.72 -4.99
CA ASN A 108 -15.36 -10.23 -3.85
C ASN A 108 -15.75 -9.12 -2.87
N LEU A 109 -14.82 -8.23 -2.51
CA LEU A 109 -15.09 -7.08 -1.64
C LEU A 109 -16.12 -6.12 -2.27
N LEU A 110 -15.96 -5.81 -3.56
CA LEU A 110 -16.87 -4.94 -4.29
C LEU A 110 -18.31 -5.50 -4.32
N ASP A 111 -18.46 -6.80 -4.57
CA ASP A 111 -19.78 -7.42 -4.64
C ASP A 111 -20.46 -7.45 -3.26
N CYS A 112 -19.71 -7.73 -2.17
CA CYS A 112 -20.25 -7.67 -0.83
C CYS A 112 -20.67 -6.25 -0.44
N ALA A 113 -19.81 -5.25 -0.74
CA ALA A 113 -20.13 -3.84 -0.50
C ALA A 113 -21.36 -3.39 -1.33
N ARG A 114 -21.42 -3.77 -2.61
CA ARG A 114 -22.57 -3.48 -3.49
C ARG A 114 -23.86 -4.00 -2.89
N ARG A 115 -23.90 -5.26 -2.45
CA ARG A 115 -25.11 -5.88 -1.86
C ARG A 115 -25.50 -5.22 -0.53
N ALA A 116 -24.51 -4.81 0.28
CA ALA A 116 -24.77 -4.21 1.59
C ALA A 116 -25.18 -2.72 1.50
N TRP A 117 -24.82 -2.03 0.42
CA TRP A 117 -25.05 -0.57 0.28
C TRP A 117 -26.22 -0.20 -0.61
N VAL A 118 -26.72 -1.13 -1.44
CA VAL A 118 -27.84 -0.85 -2.33
C VAL A 118 -29.10 -0.61 -1.51
N MET A 119 -29.86 0.45 -1.86
CA MET A 119 -31.10 0.84 -1.19
C MET A 119 -32.34 0.61 -2.07
N GLY A 120 -32.17 0.59 -3.39
CA GLY A 120 -33.24 0.46 -4.36
C GLY A 120 -32.74 0.77 -5.75
N LYS A 121 -33.63 1.26 -6.61
CA LYS A 121 -33.31 1.72 -7.98
C LYS A 121 -33.90 3.10 -8.20
N ASP A 122 -33.21 3.89 -9.02
CA ASP A 122 -33.72 5.16 -9.53
C ASP A 122 -34.73 4.96 -10.69
N GLU A 123 -35.22 6.07 -11.22
CA GLU A 123 -36.21 6.08 -12.36
C GLU A 123 -35.61 5.48 -13.64
N GLN A 124 -34.28 5.47 -13.79
CA GLN A 124 -33.58 4.91 -14.94
C GLN A 124 -33.18 3.43 -14.73
N GLY A 125 -33.47 2.88 -13.55
CA GLY A 125 -33.21 1.48 -13.21
C GLY A 125 -31.82 1.25 -12.61
N TYR A 126 -31.00 2.29 -12.41
CA TYR A 126 -29.69 2.16 -11.73
C TYR A 126 -29.85 1.99 -10.21
N PRO A 127 -28.96 1.24 -9.56
CA PRO A 127 -28.97 1.12 -8.10
C PRO A 127 -28.82 2.49 -7.41
N THR A 128 -29.61 2.72 -6.38
CA THR A 128 -29.40 3.83 -5.45
C THR A 128 -28.62 3.36 -4.24
N TRP A 129 -27.77 4.22 -3.69
CA TRP A 129 -26.78 3.86 -2.69
C TRP A 129 -27.09 4.50 -1.35
N ARG A 130 -26.77 3.81 -0.28
CA ARG A 130 -26.76 4.38 1.06
C ARG A 130 -25.83 5.62 1.08
N LYS A 131 -26.33 6.72 1.61
CA LYS A 131 -25.60 8.00 1.62
C LYS A 131 -24.30 7.90 2.44
N GLY A 132 -23.22 8.41 1.89
CA GLY A 132 -21.92 8.53 2.57
C GLY A 132 -21.17 7.19 2.72
N VAL A 133 -21.37 6.26 1.78
CA VAL A 133 -20.55 5.06 1.63
C VAL A 133 -19.57 5.22 0.48
N ARG A 134 -18.43 4.54 0.54
CA ARG A 134 -17.42 4.52 -0.54
C ARG A 134 -16.52 3.30 -0.46
N TYR A 135 -16.25 2.72 -1.61
CA TYR A 135 -15.16 1.76 -1.81
C TYR A 135 -13.93 2.50 -2.33
N HIS A 136 -12.78 2.31 -1.70
CA HIS A 136 -11.52 2.90 -2.11
C HIS A 136 -10.50 1.81 -2.40
N GLN A 137 -9.93 1.84 -3.62
CA GLN A 137 -8.86 0.94 -4.03
C GLN A 137 -7.52 1.65 -3.93
N VAL A 138 -6.58 1.08 -3.19
CA VAL A 138 -5.19 1.53 -3.20
C VAL A 138 -4.44 0.78 -4.30
N SER A 139 -3.97 1.53 -5.30
CA SER A 139 -3.28 1.03 -6.48
C SER A 139 -1.86 1.59 -6.57
N THR A 140 -1.23 1.53 -7.73
CA THR A 140 0.17 1.88 -7.98
C THR A 140 0.31 2.58 -9.33
N ASP A 141 1.33 3.42 -9.46
CA ASP A 141 1.74 4.03 -10.73
C ASP A 141 2.30 3.01 -11.75
N GLU A 142 2.73 1.83 -11.29
CA GLU A 142 3.20 0.75 -12.17
C GLU A 142 2.15 0.28 -13.19
N VAL A 143 0.88 0.61 -12.98
CA VAL A 143 -0.21 0.34 -13.94
C VAL A 143 -0.05 1.12 -15.25
N TYR A 144 0.68 2.25 -15.22
CA TYR A 144 0.95 3.08 -16.40
C TYR A 144 2.11 2.54 -17.26
N GLY A 145 2.95 1.66 -16.69
CA GLY A 145 4.15 1.15 -17.37
C GLY A 145 5.36 2.04 -17.19
N SER A 146 6.09 2.29 -18.27
CA SER A 146 7.31 3.07 -18.25
C SER A 146 7.10 4.46 -18.82
N LEU A 147 7.52 5.49 -18.06
CA LEU A 147 7.59 6.86 -18.55
C LEU A 147 8.86 7.01 -19.43
N GLY A 148 8.78 7.83 -20.47
CA GLY A 148 9.95 8.22 -21.26
C GLY A 148 10.91 9.13 -20.47
N ALA A 149 11.85 9.76 -21.19
CA ALA A 149 12.84 10.66 -20.57
C ALA A 149 12.22 11.93 -19.95
N GLU A 150 11.04 12.31 -20.40
CA GLU A 150 10.35 13.54 -19.99
C GLU A 150 8.84 13.27 -19.79
N GLY A 151 8.18 14.15 -19.04
CA GLY A 151 6.73 14.13 -18.82
C GLY A 151 6.33 13.54 -17.46
N TYR A 152 5.02 13.37 -17.31
CA TYR A 152 4.40 12.83 -16.08
C TYR A 152 3.25 11.90 -16.45
N PHE A 153 3.00 10.92 -15.60
CA PHE A 153 1.75 10.18 -15.65
C PHE A 153 0.61 11.07 -15.13
N THR A 154 -0.48 11.10 -15.88
CA THR A 154 -1.75 11.70 -15.45
C THR A 154 -2.79 10.60 -15.26
N GLU A 155 -3.90 10.91 -14.61
CA GLU A 155 -4.98 9.97 -14.38
C GLU A 155 -5.61 9.46 -15.69
N THR A 156 -5.43 10.21 -16.80
CA THR A 156 -5.89 9.86 -18.15
C THR A 156 -4.83 9.15 -18.99
N THR A 157 -3.62 8.96 -18.48
CA THR A 157 -2.57 8.20 -19.15
C THR A 157 -3.04 6.76 -19.39
N PRO A 158 -2.93 6.21 -20.62
CA PRO A 158 -3.30 4.82 -20.91
C PRO A 158 -2.54 3.83 -20.01
N LEU A 159 -3.24 2.80 -19.56
CA LEU A 159 -2.65 1.75 -18.73
C LEU A 159 -1.85 0.79 -19.61
N CYS A 160 -0.59 0.57 -19.26
CA CYS A 160 0.37 -0.26 -20.01
C CYS A 160 1.28 -1.07 -19.05
N PRO A 161 0.72 -2.02 -18.27
CA PRO A 161 1.49 -2.78 -17.29
C PRO A 161 2.51 -3.73 -17.95
N HIS A 162 3.72 -3.84 -17.36
CA HIS A 162 4.82 -4.68 -17.90
C HIS A 162 5.20 -5.86 -17.00
N SER A 163 4.57 -6.04 -15.84
CA SER A 163 4.77 -7.19 -14.95
C SER A 163 3.44 -7.86 -14.62
N THR A 164 3.48 -9.12 -14.17
CA THR A 164 2.27 -9.82 -13.69
C THR A 164 1.66 -9.11 -12.50
N TYR A 165 2.48 -8.53 -11.61
CA TYR A 165 2.02 -7.68 -10.53
C TYR A 165 1.26 -6.46 -11.06
N SER A 166 1.89 -5.64 -11.91
CA SER A 166 1.24 -4.43 -12.43
C SER A 166 0.00 -4.76 -13.27
N ALA A 167 0.02 -5.86 -14.04
CA ALA A 167 -1.14 -6.34 -14.78
C ALA A 167 -2.30 -6.73 -13.85
N SER A 168 -2.02 -7.40 -12.73
CA SER A 168 -3.04 -7.76 -11.74
C SER A 168 -3.64 -6.52 -11.06
N LYS A 169 -2.83 -5.49 -10.76
CA LYS A 169 -3.28 -4.22 -10.19
C LYS A 169 -4.11 -3.43 -11.20
N THR A 170 -3.65 -3.37 -12.47
CA THR A 170 -4.42 -2.76 -13.57
C THR A 170 -5.79 -3.43 -13.71
N SER A 171 -5.83 -4.76 -13.70
CA SER A 171 -7.09 -5.50 -13.81
C SER A 171 -8.01 -5.23 -12.62
N ALA A 172 -7.46 -5.12 -11.40
CA ALA A 172 -8.23 -4.74 -10.22
C ALA A 172 -8.83 -3.34 -10.37
N ASP A 173 -8.05 -2.35 -10.82
CA ASP A 173 -8.53 -0.99 -11.11
C ASP A 173 -9.67 -1.00 -12.13
N MET A 174 -9.53 -1.78 -13.22
CA MET A 174 -10.55 -1.91 -14.24
C MET A 174 -11.85 -2.54 -13.70
N VAL A 175 -11.74 -3.54 -12.79
CA VAL A 175 -12.91 -4.13 -12.12
C VAL A 175 -13.59 -3.08 -11.23
N VAL A 176 -12.85 -2.27 -10.47
CA VAL A 176 -13.41 -1.20 -9.64
C VAL A 176 -14.16 -0.18 -10.51
N MET A 177 -13.55 0.27 -11.62
CA MET A 177 -14.20 1.22 -12.54
C MET A 177 -15.42 0.62 -13.22
N ALA A 178 -15.38 -0.66 -13.59
CA ALA A 178 -16.54 -1.35 -14.17
C ALA A 178 -17.73 -1.40 -13.20
N TYR A 179 -17.49 -1.53 -11.88
CA TYR A 179 -18.56 -1.43 -10.88
C TYR A 179 -19.15 -0.02 -10.80
N HIS A 180 -18.32 1.01 -10.97
CA HIS A 180 -18.84 2.38 -11.08
C HIS A 180 -19.66 2.56 -12.35
N ASP A 181 -19.13 2.20 -13.49
CA ASP A 181 -19.78 2.43 -14.79
C ASP A 181 -21.11 1.67 -14.92
N THR A 182 -21.11 0.40 -14.48
CA THR A 182 -22.27 -0.48 -14.59
C THR A 182 -23.33 -0.19 -13.54
N TYR A 183 -22.92 0.04 -12.30
CA TYR A 183 -23.85 0.16 -11.17
C TYR A 183 -23.92 1.56 -10.58
N LYS A 184 -23.13 2.51 -11.06
CA LYS A 184 -22.94 3.83 -10.42
C LYS A 184 -22.51 3.73 -8.97
N MET A 185 -21.76 2.66 -8.64
CA MET A 185 -21.26 2.42 -7.28
C MET A 185 -20.29 3.52 -6.88
N PRO A 186 -20.37 4.07 -5.64
CA PRO A 186 -19.45 5.07 -5.16
C PRO A 186 -18.07 4.42 -4.89
N VAL A 187 -17.15 4.61 -5.83
CA VAL A 187 -15.78 4.09 -5.76
C VAL A 187 -14.79 5.20 -6.04
N THR A 188 -13.56 5.05 -5.51
CA THR A 188 -12.41 5.88 -5.85
C THR A 188 -11.14 5.01 -5.91
N ILE A 189 -10.13 5.46 -6.65
CA ILE A 189 -8.83 4.79 -6.76
C ILE A 189 -7.74 5.81 -6.47
N THR A 190 -6.72 5.45 -5.67
CA THR A 190 -5.44 6.15 -5.63
C THR A 190 -4.35 5.30 -6.28
N ARG A 191 -3.51 5.94 -7.13
CA ARG A 191 -2.31 5.33 -7.72
C ARG A 191 -1.10 6.05 -7.17
N CYS A 192 -0.33 5.35 -6.33
CA CYS A 192 0.81 5.95 -5.65
C CYS A 192 2.13 5.59 -6.32
N SER A 193 3.09 6.49 -6.18
CA SER A 193 4.50 6.23 -6.47
C SER A 193 5.17 5.39 -5.37
N ASN A 194 6.49 5.20 -5.44
CA ASN A 194 7.23 4.36 -4.50
C ASN A 194 7.18 4.91 -3.08
N ASN A 195 6.55 4.18 -2.18
CA ASN A 195 6.44 4.58 -0.77
C ASN A 195 7.69 4.22 0.04
N TYR A 196 8.05 5.07 0.99
CA TYR A 196 9.06 4.80 2.02
C TYR A 196 8.59 5.31 3.39
N GLY A 197 9.16 4.75 4.46
CA GLY A 197 8.85 5.18 5.82
C GLY A 197 8.82 4.05 6.85
N PRO A 198 8.28 4.30 8.05
CA PRO A 198 8.17 3.31 9.13
C PRO A 198 7.44 2.04 8.70
N TYR A 199 7.90 0.88 9.21
CA TYR A 199 7.32 -0.44 8.94
C TYR A 199 7.48 -0.95 7.50
N HIS A 200 8.30 -0.30 6.68
CA HIS A 200 8.60 -0.75 5.33
C HIS A 200 9.28 -2.13 5.37
N PHE A 201 8.79 -3.06 4.54
CA PHE A 201 9.25 -4.46 4.61
C PHE A 201 10.74 -4.60 4.21
N PRO A 202 11.52 -5.45 4.89
CA PRO A 202 12.99 -5.50 4.74
C PRO A 202 13.52 -5.94 3.37
N GLU A 203 12.69 -6.40 2.45
CA GLU A 203 13.09 -6.77 1.08
C GLU A 203 13.07 -5.58 0.09
N LYS A 204 12.50 -4.45 0.50
CA LYS A 204 12.42 -3.25 -0.35
C LYS A 204 13.71 -2.44 -0.27
N LEU A 205 14.04 -1.71 -1.35
CA LEU A 205 15.35 -1.10 -1.59
C LEU A 205 15.96 -0.41 -0.34
N ILE A 206 15.29 0.58 0.22
CA ILE A 206 15.83 1.37 1.35
C ILE A 206 16.06 0.48 2.58
N THR A 207 15.08 -0.32 2.96
CA THR A 207 15.17 -1.20 4.13
C THR A 207 16.15 -2.35 3.92
N LEU A 208 16.29 -2.85 2.69
CA LEU A 208 17.30 -3.85 2.33
C LEU A 208 18.72 -3.28 2.44
N ILE A 209 18.94 -2.04 1.99
CA ILE A 209 20.23 -1.34 2.16
C ILE A 209 20.54 -1.21 3.64
N ILE A 210 19.61 -0.68 4.45
CA ILE A 210 19.79 -0.53 5.90
C ILE A 210 20.14 -1.87 6.55
N LYS A 211 19.37 -2.92 6.25
CA LYS A 211 19.59 -4.26 6.77
C LYS A 211 20.98 -4.80 6.40
N ASN A 212 21.35 -4.71 5.13
CA ASN A 212 22.63 -5.21 4.66
C ASN A 212 23.81 -4.43 5.27
N MET A 213 23.70 -3.10 5.41
CA MET A 213 24.69 -2.30 6.11
C MET A 213 24.85 -2.76 7.58
N LEU A 214 23.73 -2.97 8.29
CA LEU A 214 23.77 -3.45 9.68
C LEU A 214 24.35 -4.87 9.82
N GLU A 215 24.25 -5.69 8.77
CA GLU A 215 24.73 -7.07 8.73
C GLU A 215 26.12 -7.22 8.10
N GLY A 216 26.72 -6.14 7.61
CA GLY A 216 28.02 -6.18 6.92
C GLY A 216 27.98 -6.89 5.57
N LYS A 217 26.85 -6.83 4.87
CA LYS A 217 26.65 -7.47 3.57
C LYS A 217 26.79 -6.47 2.42
N HIS A 218 27.09 -6.98 1.22
CA HIS A 218 27.07 -6.17 0.01
C HIS A 218 25.70 -5.57 -0.23
N LEU A 219 25.69 -4.34 -0.78
CA LEU A 219 24.46 -3.63 -1.13
C LEU A 219 24.06 -3.99 -2.56
N PRO A 220 22.87 -4.56 -2.77
CA PRO A 220 22.42 -4.88 -4.11
C PRO A 220 22.02 -3.61 -4.85
N VAL A 221 22.53 -3.45 -6.07
CA VAL A 221 22.10 -2.43 -7.02
C VAL A 221 21.59 -3.16 -8.25
N TYR A 222 20.32 -3.00 -8.61
CA TYR A 222 19.75 -3.60 -9.80
C TYR A 222 20.27 -2.88 -11.05
N GLY A 223 20.86 -3.64 -12.00
CA GLY A 223 21.46 -3.09 -13.21
C GLY A 223 22.59 -2.11 -12.88
N ASP A 224 22.61 -0.97 -13.54
CA ASP A 224 23.53 0.15 -13.28
C ASP A 224 23.03 1.16 -12.23
N GLY A 225 21.85 0.92 -11.69
CA GLY A 225 21.20 1.80 -10.71
C GLY A 225 20.60 3.09 -11.29
N SER A 226 20.53 3.22 -12.62
CA SER A 226 20.01 4.42 -13.30
C SER A 226 18.47 4.53 -13.29
N ASN A 227 17.75 3.47 -12.91
CA ASN A 227 16.29 3.51 -12.84
C ASN A 227 15.80 4.62 -11.91
N VAL A 228 15.04 5.55 -12.45
CA VAL A 228 14.42 6.65 -11.70
C VAL A 228 13.08 6.20 -11.10
N ARG A 229 12.83 6.60 -9.86
CA ARG A 229 11.56 6.42 -9.16
C ARG A 229 11.19 7.70 -8.42
N ASP A 230 9.90 8.01 -8.37
CA ASP A 230 9.39 9.03 -7.45
C ASP A 230 9.18 8.41 -6.06
N TRP A 231 9.63 9.09 -5.01
CA TRP A 231 9.64 8.59 -3.64
C TRP A 231 8.68 9.39 -2.76
N LEU A 232 7.60 8.72 -2.33
CA LEU A 232 6.52 9.27 -1.54
C LEU A 232 6.63 8.84 -0.07
N TYR A 233 6.64 9.79 0.85
CA TYR A 233 6.61 9.45 2.27
C TYR A 233 5.26 8.85 2.65
N VAL A 234 5.28 7.72 3.36
CA VAL A 234 4.08 6.91 3.60
C VAL A 234 2.98 7.64 4.35
N GLU A 235 3.31 8.56 5.27
CA GLU A 235 2.32 9.35 6.00
C GLU A 235 1.60 10.33 5.06
N ASP A 236 2.29 10.94 4.10
CA ASP A 236 1.67 11.82 3.11
C ASP A 236 0.74 11.04 2.18
N HIS A 237 1.11 9.80 1.82
CA HIS A 237 0.20 8.88 1.14
C HIS A 237 -1.05 8.58 1.98
N CYS A 238 -0.89 8.29 3.28
CA CYS A 238 -2.02 8.05 4.17
C CYS A 238 -2.95 9.26 4.28
N LYS A 239 -2.40 10.48 4.32
CA LYS A 239 -3.18 11.74 4.27
C LYS A 239 -3.98 11.86 2.98
N ALA A 240 -3.36 11.57 1.84
CA ALA A 240 -4.02 11.60 0.54
C ALA A 240 -5.15 10.57 0.45
N ILE A 241 -4.92 9.32 0.90
CA ILE A 241 -5.97 8.29 0.96
C ILE A 241 -7.14 8.73 1.82
N ASP A 242 -6.90 9.25 3.04
CA ASP A 242 -7.97 9.71 3.93
C ASP A 242 -8.79 10.83 3.29
N LEU A 243 -8.12 11.78 2.63
CA LEU A 243 -8.79 12.86 1.90
C LEU A 243 -9.67 12.31 0.77
N VAL A 244 -9.15 11.41 -0.06
CA VAL A 244 -9.89 10.83 -1.20
C VAL A 244 -11.04 9.94 -0.71
N VAL A 245 -10.86 9.17 0.35
CA VAL A 245 -11.93 8.35 0.94
C VAL A 245 -13.08 9.21 1.42
N ARG A 246 -12.81 10.36 2.01
CA ARG A 246 -13.85 11.22 2.61
C ARG A 246 -14.44 12.23 1.63
N GLU A 247 -13.64 12.79 0.74
CA GLU A 247 -13.98 13.97 -0.06
C GLU A 247 -13.82 13.74 -1.57
N GLY A 248 -13.20 12.64 -2.00
CA GLY A 248 -12.98 12.33 -3.41
C GLY A 248 -14.33 12.22 -4.16
N LYS A 249 -14.29 12.47 -5.46
CA LYS A 249 -15.45 12.34 -6.35
C LYS A 249 -15.61 10.89 -6.79
N ASP A 250 -16.81 10.38 -6.74
CA ASP A 250 -17.11 9.00 -7.10
C ASP A 250 -16.78 8.73 -8.59
N GLY A 251 -16.15 7.59 -8.85
CA GLY A 251 -15.68 7.19 -10.17
C GLY A 251 -14.36 7.82 -10.59
N GLU A 252 -13.69 8.59 -9.74
CA GLU A 252 -12.43 9.25 -10.10
C GLU A 252 -11.21 8.47 -9.60
N VAL A 253 -10.12 8.63 -10.34
CA VAL A 253 -8.78 8.15 -10.03
C VAL A 253 -7.93 9.35 -9.60
N TYR A 254 -7.01 9.14 -8.65
CA TYR A 254 -6.12 10.17 -8.15
C TYR A 254 -4.68 9.65 -8.11
N ASN A 255 -3.77 10.33 -8.80
CA ASN A 255 -2.35 10.05 -8.69
C ASN A 255 -1.79 10.70 -7.41
N VAL A 256 -0.98 9.94 -6.68
CA VAL A 256 -0.34 10.42 -5.45
C VAL A 256 1.16 10.20 -5.57
N GLY A 257 1.88 11.27 -5.87
CA GLY A 257 3.33 11.30 -6.03
C GLY A 257 4.02 12.16 -4.97
N GLY A 258 5.33 11.97 -4.84
CA GLY A 258 6.17 12.70 -3.89
C GLY A 258 6.86 13.93 -4.50
N HIS A 259 6.88 14.09 -5.83
CA HIS A 259 7.72 15.04 -6.55
C HIS A 259 9.19 14.98 -6.10
N ASN A 260 9.67 13.75 -5.91
CA ASN A 260 10.99 13.47 -5.35
C ASN A 260 11.65 12.32 -6.15
N GLU A 261 11.85 12.58 -7.43
CA GLU A 261 12.45 11.65 -8.36
C GLU A 261 13.93 11.46 -8.03
N LYS A 262 14.36 10.20 -7.87
CA LYS A 262 15.74 9.79 -7.63
C LYS A 262 16.03 8.50 -8.36
N THR A 263 17.26 8.40 -8.85
CA THR A 263 17.77 7.11 -9.31
C THR A 263 17.96 6.14 -8.13
N ASN A 264 17.91 4.86 -8.39
CA ASN A 264 18.20 3.85 -7.36
C ASN A 264 19.58 4.07 -6.74
N LEU A 265 20.60 4.44 -7.53
CA LEU A 265 21.94 4.73 -7.04
C LEU A 265 21.99 5.97 -6.13
N GLU A 266 21.23 7.03 -6.43
CA GLU A 266 21.12 8.19 -5.54
C GLU A 266 20.47 7.82 -4.20
N ILE A 267 19.43 6.98 -4.20
CA ILE A 267 18.80 6.47 -2.96
C ILE A 267 19.80 5.64 -2.14
N VAL A 268 20.58 4.77 -2.78
CA VAL A 268 21.64 4.01 -2.10
C VAL A 268 22.62 4.95 -1.40
N LYS A 269 23.17 5.93 -2.15
CA LYS A 269 24.14 6.91 -1.62
C LYS A 269 23.53 7.77 -0.50
N LEU A 270 22.28 8.22 -0.66
CA LEU A 270 21.57 9.02 0.33
C LEU A 270 21.33 8.22 1.62
N THR A 271 20.93 6.95 1.50
CA THR A 271 20.73 6.06 2.64
C THR A 271 22.02 5.85 3.43
N ILE A 272 23.13 5.55 2.73
CA ILE A 272 24.45 5.39 3.33
C ILE A 272 24.89 6.67 4.09
N SER A 273 24.82 7.82 3.41
CA SER A 273 25.23 9.10 4.01
C SER A 273 24.37 9.47 5.23
N THR A 274 23.08 9.18 5.16
CA THR A 274 22.15 9.41 6.29
C THR A 274 22.48 8.54 7.48
N ILE A 275 22.76 7.24 7.27
CA ILE A 275 23.15 6.34 8.34
C ILE A 275 24.46 6.82 8.99
N HIS A 276 25.47 7.19 8.19
CA HIS A 276 26.74 7.71 8.70
C HIS A 276 26.54 8.98 9.55
N ARG A 277 25.69 9.91 9.08
CA ARG A 277 25.35 11.13 9.83
C ARG A 277 24.68 10.80 11.16
N LEU A 278 23.65 9.96 11.14
CA LEU A 278 22.93 9.56 12.36
C LEU A 278 23.86 8.88 13.39
N MET A 279 24.82 8.07 12.91
CA MET A 279 25.83 7.45 13.77
C MET A 279 26.86 8.43 14.32
N ALA A 280 27.14 9.50 13.58
CA ALA A 280 28.02 10.57 14.08
C ALA A 280 27.32 11.39 15.18
N GLU A 281 26.03 11.66 15.01
CA GLU A 281 25.20 12.44 15.94
C GLU A 281 24.81 11.62 17.19
N ASN A 282 24.64 10.28 17.04
CA ASN A 282 24.17 9.40 18.11
C ASN A 282 25.16 8.27 18.37
N PRO A 283 26.07 8.41 19.35
CA PRO A 283 27.12 7.43 19.64
C PRO A 283 26.62 6.01 19.93
N GLU A 284 25.39 5.86 20.43
CA GLU A 284 24.73 4.57 20.69
C GLU A 284 24.48 3.79 19.40
N TYR A 285 24.17 4.46 18.28
CA TYR A 285 23.99 3.81 16.98
C TYR A 285 25.31 3.24 16.45
N ARG A 286 26.44 3.85 16.79
CA ARG A 286 27.77 3.30 16.46
C ARG A 286 28.02 1.93 17.09
N GLN A 287 27.46 1.65 18.26
CA GLN A 287 27.63 0.36 18.93
C GLN A 287 26.92 -0.79 18.21
N VAL A 288 25.78 -0.50 17.56
CA VAL A 288 25.03 -1.48 16.78
C VAL A 288 25.85 -1.92 15.55
N LEU A 289 26.51 -0.97 14.87
CA LEU A 289 27.37 -1.24 13.71
C LEU A 289 28.72 -1.83 14.07
N LYS A 290 29.37 -1.35 15.12
CA LYS A 290 30.66 -1.90 15.58
C LYS A 290 30.66 -3.40 15.88
N LYS A 291 29.49 -3.97 16.19
CA LYS A 291 29.34 -5.42 16.42
C LYS A 291 29.25 -6.24 15.14
N LYS A 292 28.92 -5.61 13.99
CA LYS A 292 28.55 -6.33 12.76
C LYS A 292 29.39 -5.98 11.52
N VAL A 293 30.12 -4.86 11.52
CA VAL A 293 30.79 -4.32 10.33
C VAL A 293 32.19 -3.85 10.69
N LYS A 294 33.09 -4.79 10.96
CA LYS A 294 34.53 -4.50 11.10
C LYS A 294 35.24 -5.12 9.91
N ASP A 295 36.10 -4.32 9.24
CA ASP A 295 37.14 -4.86 8.40
C ASP A 295 38.18 -5.61 9.28
N GLU A 296 39.12 -6.29 8.65
CA GLU A 296 40.19 -7.02 9.33
C GLU A 296 41.01 -6.14 10.31
N ASN A 297 40.92 -4.80 10.15
CA ASN A 297 41.63 -3.80 10.96
C ASN A 297 40.72 -3.07 11.96
N GLY A 298 39.44 -3.43 12.04
CA GLY A 298 38.45 -2.83 12.93
C GLY A 298 37.88 -1.50 12.49
N ASN A 299 38.12 -1.06 11.22
CA ASN A 299 37.57 0.13 10.62
C ASN A 299 36.25 -0.20 9.96
N ILE A 300 35.34 0.79 9.92
CA ILE A 300 34.12 0.68 9.12
C ILE A 300 34.52 0.96 7.67
N SER A 301 34.60 -0.09 6.85
CA SER A 301 34.88 0.06 5.42
C SER A 301 33.73 0.77 4.72
N ILE A 302 34.06 1.76 3.89
CA ILE A 302 33.11 2.56 3.12
C ILE A 302 32.88 1.97 1.71
N ASP A 303 33.61 0.92 1.35
CA ASP A 303 33.53 0.26 0.05
C ASP A 303 32.32 -0.71 -0.02
N TRP A 304 31.11 -0.15 0.04
CA TRP A 304 29.85 -0.89 0.00
C TRP A 304 29.22 -0.96 -1.39
N ILE A 305 29.81 -0.33 -2.40
CA ILE A 305 29.30 -0.26 -3.77
C ILE A 305 30.18 -1.10 -4.71
#